data_73c3e7bf4121c6b65cdaaa603d1f2386
#
_entry.id   73c3e7bf4121c6b65cdaaa603d1f2386
#
_cell.length_a   1.000
_cell.length_b   1.000
_cell.length_c   1.000
_cell.angle_alpha   90.00
_cell.angle_beta   90.00
_cell.angle_gamma   90.00
#
_symmetry.space_group_name_H-M   'P 1'
#
loop_
_entity.id
_entity.type
_entity.pdbx_description
1 polymer ?
#
loop_
_entity_poly.entity_id
_entity_poly.type
_entity_poly.pdbx_seq_one_letter_code
_entity_poly.pdbx_strand_id
1 'polypeptide(L)'
;MIRAYSIYMLAQTFCRPYDPNTADQYLGVPCPTEPEDVVLKDYKRGTLKETYDRILKDFEEGYALIGNSYAQPKYHWTKTSAAALGTRIYRTLGQWDKVVELGNFVLGTEPGIMLRDMTKYRNLSYNEQKKLYTMPTENTNLILNVAMSWWVGSVADSRYGLTPSIRTQAGYGDHYNFLRVEITPNGPYFGGTLYANFPKWWEYFKVN
;
A
#
# COMPACT_ATOMS: atom_id res chain seq x y z
N MET A 1 -2.51 -5.49 14.67
CA MET A 1 -2.48 -4.57 13.50
C MET A 1 -1.24 -4.72 12.63
N ILE A 2 -0.01 -4.58 13.14
CA ILE A 2 1.22 -4.65 12.32
C ILE A 2 1.31 -5.97 11.55
N ARG A 3 1.07 -7.11 12.22
CA ARG A 3 1.11 -8.42 11.57
C ARG A 3 0.03 -8.56 10.49
N ALA A 4 -1.21 -8.12 10.77
CA ALA A 4 -2.29 -8.12 9.78
C ALA A 4 -1.89 -7.32 8.52
N TYR A 5 -1.36 -6.12 8.70
CA TYR A 5 -0.88 -5.28 7.61
C TYR A 5 0.26 -5.96 6.83
N SER A 6 1.27 -6.48 7.53
CA SER A 6 2.43 -7.09 6.87
C SER A 6 2.04 -8.33 6.06
N ILE A 7 1.22 -9.23 6.63
CA ILE A 7 0.74 -10.41 5.91
C ILE A 7 -0.15 -10.02 4.74
N TYR A 8 -1.03 -9.01 4.91
CA TYR A 8 -1.86 -8.50 3.82
C TYR A 8 -1.01 -7.96 2.67
N MET A 9 0.02 -7.16 2.96
CA MET A 9 0.93 -6.64 1.91
C MET A 9 1.71 -7.76 1.21
N LEU A 10 2.17 -8.77 1.95
CA LEU A 10 2.82 -9.94 1.36
C LEU A 10 1.85 -10.72 0.47
N ALA A 11 0.61 -10.95 0.91
CA ALA A 11 -0.41 -11.63 0.13
C ALA A 11 -0.72 -10.88 -1.17
N GLN A 12 -0.87 -9.54 -1.11
CA GLN A 12 -1.09 -8.70 -2.30
C GLN A 12 0.07 -8.75 -3.30
N THR A 13 1.29 -9.00 -2.83
CA THR A 13 2.50 -9.01 -3.67
C THR A 13 2.79 -10.39 -4.24
N PHE A 14 2.61 -11.46 -3.46
CA PHE A 14 3.11 -12.81 -3.78
C PHE A 14 2.04 -13.86 -4.02
N CYS A 15 0.77 -13.52 -3.80
CA CYS A 15 -0.33 -14.44 -4.03
C CYS A 15 -1.17 -14.01 -5.24
N ARG A 16 -2.02 -14.92 -5.69
CA ARG A 16 -3.08 -14.59 -6.65
C ARG A 16 -4.13 -13.69 -6.02
N PRO A 17 -4.91 -12.95 -6.83
CA PRO A 17 -6.10 -12.27 -6.32
C PRO A 17 -7.00 -13.24 -5.58
N TYR A 18 -7.59 -12.78 -4.48
CA TYR A 18 -8.48 -13.62 -3.68
C TYR A 18 -9.80 -13.88 -4.42
N ASP A 19 -10.14 -15.15 -4.54
CA ASP A 19 -11.45 -15.60 -5.03
C ASP A 19 -11.96 -16.65 -4.04
N PRO A 20 -13.12 -16.45 -3.40
CA PRO A 20 -13.64 -17.36 -2.38
C PRO A 20 -13.89 -18.79 -2.90
N ASN A 21 -14.09 -18.96 -4.21
CA ASN A 21 -14.34 -20.27 -4.81
C ASN A 21 -13.07 -21.09 -5.02
N THR A 22 -11.91 -20.46 -5.00
CA THR A 22 -10.63 -21.11 -5.35
C THR A 22 -9.50 -20.84 -4.34
N ALA A 23 -9.74 -20.00 -3.33
CA ALA A 23 -8.72 -19.58 -2.37
C ALA A 23 -8.12 -20.73 -1.55
N ASP A 24 -8.83 -21.83 -1.40
CA ASP A 24 -8.37 -23.07 -0.76
C ASP A 24 -7.41 -23.89 -1.62
N GLN A 25 -7.41 -23.66 -2.94
CA GLN A 25 -6.59 -24.39 -3.92
C GLN A 25 -5.24 -23.73 -4.17
N TYR A 26 -5.10 -22.44 -3.86
CA TYR A 26 -3.89 -21.68 -4.11
C TYR A 26 -3.06 -21.45 -2.85
N LEU A 27 -1.75 -21.38 -3.04
CA LEU A 27 -0.82 -21.12 -1.94
C LEU A 27 -0.91 -19.65 -1.48
N GLY A 28 -1.00 -19.50 -0.16
CA GLY A 28 -0.87 -18.24 0.54
C GLY A 28 0.58 -17.87 0.84
N VAL A 29 0.80 -17.11 1.89
CA VAL A 29 2.13 -16.82 2.45
C VAL A 29 2.30 -17.50 3.81
N PRO A 30 3.54 -17.73 4.27
CA PRO A 30 3.77 -18.16 5.65
C PRO A 30 3.23 -17.12 6.64
N CYS A 31 2.54 -17.59 7.66
CA CYS A 31 1.94 -16.74 8.69
C CYS A 31 2.50 -17.09 10.07
N PRO A 32 3.74 -16.73 10.40
CA PRO A 32 4.33 -17.00 11.70
C PRO A 32 3.55 -16.29 12.82
N THR A 33 3.29 -17.01 13.90
CA THR A 33 2.55 -16.50 15.05
C THR A 33 3.44 -16.22 16.26
N GLU A 34 4.63 -16.78 16.25
CA GLU A 34 5.60 -16.69 17.33
C GLU A 34 6.93 -16.15 16.82
N PRO A 35 7.72 -15.50 17.65
CA PRO A 35 9.07 -15.11 17.31
C PRO A 35 9.93 -16.33 16.92
N GLU A 36 10.87 -16.10 16.03
CA GLU A 36 11.84 -17.13 15.65
C GLU A 36 12.89 -17.26 16.75
N ASP A 37 13.20 -18.51 17.09
CA ASP A 37 14.21 -18.91 18.06
C ASP A 37 15.43 -19.57 17.41
N VAL A 38 15.38 -19.79 16.09
CA VAL A 38 16.42 -20.41 15.27
C VAL A 38 16.74 -19.58 14.04
N VAL A 39 17.99 -19.65 13.58
CA VAL A 39 18.46 -18.85 12.42
C VAL A 39 17.83 -19.29 11.10
N LEU A 40 17.56 -20.58 10.94
CA LEU A 40 16.92 -21.14 9.76
C LEU A 40 15.69 -21.95 10.21
N LYS A 41 14.53 -21.50 9.80
CA LYS A 41 13.24 -22.16 10.06
C LYS A 41 12.51 -22.39 8.74
N ASP A 42 12.16 -23.64 8.51
CA ASP A 42 11.35 -23.98 7.34
C ASP A 42 9.89 -23.59 7.58
N TYR A 43 9.39 -22.67 6.78
CA TYR A 43 7.99 -22.25 6.80
C TYR A 43 7.21 -22.93 5.69
N LYS A 44 6.13 -23.58 6.08
CA LYS A 44 5.15 -24.07 5.11
C LYS A 44 4.20 -22.94 4.73
N ARG A 45 3.90 -22.86 3.45
CA ARG A 45 2.84 -22.00 2.94
C ARG A 45 1.51 -22.75 3.09
N GLY A 46 0.59 -22.13 3.81
CA GLY A 46 -0.79 -22.56 3.84
C GLY A 46 -1.54 -22.16 2.57
N THR A 47 -2.84 -22.32 2.56
CA THR A 47 -3.70 -21.87 1.47
C THR A 47 -3.85 -20.35 1.49
N LEU A 48 -4.30 -19.80 0.38
CA LEU A 48 -4.65 -18.37 0.29
C LEU A 48 -5.81 -18.04 1.24
N LYS A 49 -6.76 -18.97 1.38
CA LYS A 49 -7.87 -18.84 2.33
C LYS A 49 -7.36 -18.72 3.77
N GLU A 50 -6.52 -19.64 4.22
CA GLU A 50 -5.92 -19.61 5.57
C GLU A 50 -5.13 -18.31 5.82
N THR A 51 -4.45 -17.81 4.79
CA THR A 51 -3.74 -16.52 4.87
C THR A 51 -4.70 -15.36 5.15
N TYR A 52 -5.82 -15.28 4.42
CA TYR A 52 -6.80 -14.21 4.64
C TYR A 52 -7.60 -14.40 5.93
N ASP A 53 -7.90 -15.62 6.33
CA ASP A 53 -8.50 -15.91 7.64
C ASP A 53 -7.59 -15.41 8.78
N ARG A 54 -6.28 -15.59 8.63
CA ARG A 54 -5.28 -15.06 9.57
C ARG A 54 -5.22 -13.54 9.56
N ILE A 55 -5.22 -12.91 8.38
CA ILE A 55 -5.25 -11.45 8.24
C ILE A 55 -6.48 -10.88 8.96
N LEU A 56 -7.65 -11.44 8.71
CA LEU A 56 -8.90 -10.99 9.34
C LEU A 56 -8.85 -11.12 10.86
N LYS A 57 -8.45 -12.27 11.36
CA LYS A 57 -8.35 -12.49 12.80
C LYS A 57 -7.44 -11.45 13.47
N ASP A 58 -6.22 -11.26 12.93
CA ASP A 58 -5.26 -10.30 13.47
C ASP A 58 -5.74 -8.85 13.33
N PHE A 59 -6.50 -8.56 12.26
CA PHE A 59 -7.11 -7.25 12.06
C PHE A 59 -8.22 -6.98 13.08
N GLU A 60 -9.16 -7.88 13.22
CA GLU A 60 -10.34 -7.71 14.10
C GLU A 60 -9.91 -7.59 15.57
N GLU A 61 -9.03 -8.50 16.03
CA GLU A 61 -8.46 -8.44 17.37
C GLU A 61 -7.70 -7.12 17.60
N GLY A 62 -6.85 -6.74 16.65
CA GLY A 62 -6.09 -5.49 16.73
C GLY A 62 -6.98 -4.25 16.65
N TYR A 63 -8.00 -4.27 15.79
CA TYR A 63 -8.94 -3.16 15.63
C TYR A 63 -9.77 -2.93 16.90
N ALA A 64 -10.15 -3.97 17.61
CA ALA A 64 -10.88 -3.87 18.87
C ALA A 64 -10.04 -3.15 19.96
N LEU A 65 -8.74 -3.37 19.97
CA LEU A 65 -7.83 -2.88 21.02
C LEU A 65 -7.27 -1.48 20.72
N ILE A 66 -7.32 -1.01 19.49
CA ILE A 66 -6.71 0.27 19.09
C ILE A 66 -7.51 1.47 19.61
N GLY A 67 -6.80 2.39 20.26
CA GLY A 67 -7.30 3.71 20.65
C GLY A 67 -6.83 4.82 19.69
N ASN A 68 -7.12 6.07 20.09
CA ASN A 68 -6.72 7.27 19.35
C ASN A 68 -5.77 8.18 20.13
N SER A 69 -5.41 7.82 21.36
CA SER A 69 -4.65 8.68 22.27
C SER A 69 -3.14 8.51 22.08
N TYR A 70 -2.63 9.13 21.03
CA TYR A 70 -1.19 9.17 20.73
C TYR A 70 -0.72 10.63 20.62
N ALA A 71 0.45 10.92 21.14
CA ALA A 71 1.07 12.24 21.00
C ALA A 71 1.31 12.64 19.52
N GLN A 72 1.61 11.65 18.68
CA GLN A 72 1.81 11.82 17.25
C GLN A 72 1.00 10.76 16.47
N PRO A 73 -0.31 10.96 16.30
CA PRO A 73 -1.21 9.93 15.80
C PRO A 73 -0.88 9.45 14.39
N LYS A 74 -0.28 10.33 13.55
CA LYS A 74 0.08 9.96 12.16
C LYS A 74 1.20 8.91 12.06
N TYR A 75 1.93 8.65 13.13
CA TYR A 75 2.99 7.63 13.17
C TYR A 75 2.57 6.34 13.87
N HIS A 76 1.30 6.23 14.23
CA HIS A 76 0.74 5.07 14.92
C HIS A 76 -0.53 4.57 14.21
N TRP A 77 -0.86 3.32 14.45
CA TRP A 77 -2.17 2.81 14.07
C TRP A 77 -3.23 3.45 14.98
N THR A 78 -4.00 4.36 14.42
CA THR A 78 -5.20 4.91 15.05
C THR A 78 -6.43 4.13 14.61
N LYS A 79 -7.56 4.32 15.29
CA LYS A 79 -8.83 3.71 14.89
C LYS A 79 -9.18 4.03 13.42
N THR A 80 -8.95 5.27 13.01
CA THR A 80 -9.22 5.73 11.62
C THR A 80 -8.29 5.07 10.61
N SER A 81 -6.98 5.04 10.86
CA SER A 81 -6.03 4.39 9.94
C SER A 81 -6.23 2.88 9.87
N ALA A 82 -6.59 2.26 11.00
CA ALA A 82 -6.93 0.85 11.05
C ALA A 82 -8.24 0.55 10.30
N ALA A 83 -9.27 1.39 10.42
CA ALA A 83 -10.50 1.26 9.63
C ALA A 83 -10.24 1.37 8.13
N ALA A 84 -9.38 2.29 7.71
CA ALA A 84 -8.98 2.41 6.31
C ALA A 84 -8.26 1.14 5.79
N LEU A 85 -7.42 0.51 6.61
CA LEU A 85 -6.85 -0.80 6.28
C LEU A 85 -7.94 -1.87 6.18
N GLY A 86 -8.87 -1.91 7.14
CA GLY A 86 -10.01 -2.82 7.13
C GLY A 86 -10.85 -2.72 5.86
N THR A 87 -11.13 -1.49 5.42
CA THR A 87 -11.83 -1.23 4.15
C THR A 87 -11.12 -1.91 2.97
N ARG A 88 -9.79 -1.88 2.92
CA ARG A 88 -9.01 -2.55 1.87
C ARG A 88 -9.06 -4.07 1.98
N ILE A 89 -8.93 -4.61 3.19
CA ILE A 89 -9.00 -6.06 3.44
C ILE A 89 -10.38 -6.59 3.05
N TYR A 90 -11.45 -6.01 3.57
CA TYR A 90 -12.82 -6.43 3.27
C TYR A 90 -13.20 -6.26 1.80
N ARG A 91 -12.70 -5.22 1.13
CA ARG A 91 -12.84 -5.08 -0.32
C ARG A 91 -12.22 -6.25 -1.08
N THR A 92 -11.02 -6.67 -0.69
CA THR A 92 -10.36 -7.83 -1.30
C THR A 92 -11.18 -9.12 -1.12
N LEU A 93 -11.88 -9.23 0.00
CA LEU A 93 -12.73 -10.38 0.32
C LEU A 93 -14.17 -10.28 -0.24
N GLY A 94 -14.52 -9.16 -0.88
CA GLY A 94 -15.87 -8.91 -1.39
C GLY A 94 -16.93 -8.65 -0.31
N GLN A 95 -16.53 -8.32 0.92
CA GLN A 95 -17.44 -8.06 2.04
C GLN A 95 -17.88 -6.58 2.04
N TRP A 96 -18.75 -6.22 1.11
CA TRP A 96 -19.10 -4.84 0.80
C TRP A 96 -19.77 -4.08 1.95
N ASP A 97 -20.57 -4.75 2.77
CA ASP A 97 -21.21 -4.12 3.93
C ASP A 97 -20.16 -3.59 4.91
N LYS A 98 -19.10 -4.37 5.15
CA LYS A 98 -17.97 -3.95 6.00
C LYS A 98 -17.15 -2.85 5.35
N VAL A 99 -17.01 -2.85 4.04
CA VAL A 99 -16.35 -1.78 3.29
C VAL A 99 -17.09 -0.47 3.49
N VAL A 100 -18.41 -0.47 3.36
CA VAL A 100 -19.26 0.73 3.54
C VAL A 100 -19.22 1.20 4.99
N GLU A 101 -19.37 0.30 5.96
CA GLU A 101 -19.32 0.61 7.40
C GLU A 101 -18.03 1.34 7.77
N LEU A 102 -16.89 0.70 7.48
CA LEU A 102 -15.57 1.25 7.82
C LEU A 102 -15.20 2.47 6.95
N GLY A 103 -15.60 2.48 5.69
CA GLY A 103 -15.42 3.62 4.80
C GLY A 103 -16.13 4.87 5.30
N ASN A 104 -17.38 4.75 5.70
CA ASN A 104 -18.15 5.84 6.29
C ASN A 104 -17.55 6.33 7.61
N PHE A 105 -17.05 5.41 8.43
CA PHE A 105 -16.33 5.78 9.65
C PHE A 105 -15.06 6.62 9.36
N VAL A 106 -14.30 6.26 8.32
CA VAL A 106 -13.08 7.00 7.93
C VAL A 106 -13.41 8.36 7.33
N LEU A 107 -14.39 8.41 6.43
CA LEU A 107 -14.75 9.63 5.68
C LEU A 107 -15.55 10.62 6.50
N GLY A 108 -16.28 10.15 7.51
CA GLY A 108 -17.16 11.00 8.32
C GLY A 108 -18.26 11.65 7.50
N THR A 109 -18.76 12.79 7.97
CA THR A 109 -19.87 13.55 7.33
C THR A 109 -19.39 14.44 6.18
N GLU A 110 -18.10 14.77 6.16
CA GLU A 110 -17.50 15.68 5.17
C GLU A 110 -16.34 15.00 4.44
N PRO A 111 -16.62 14.07 3.52
CA PRO A 111 -15.57 13.27 2.86
C PRO A 111 -14.59 14.12 2.04
N GLY A 112 -14.99 15.32 1.62
CA GLY A 112 -14.11 16.25 0.90
C GLY A 112 -12.84 16.64 1.67
N ILE A 113 -12.89 16.68 3.01
CA ILE A 113 -11.73 16.99 3.85
C ILE A 113 -10.65 15.89 3.75
N MET A 114 -11.07 14.66 3.47
CA MET A 114 -10.18 13.51 3.33
C MET A 114 -9.62 13.34 1.93
N LEU A 115 -10.03 14.18 0.99
CA LEU A 115 -9.46 14.19 -0.36
C LEU A 115 -8.21 15.07 -0.41
N ARG A 116 -7.22 14.60 -1.16
CA ARG A 116 -6.02 15.39 -1.41
C ARG A 116 -6.34 16.49 -2.41
N ASP A 117 -6.12 17.74 -2.01
CA ASP A 117 -6.26 18.87 -2.91
C ASP A 117 -5.06 18.92 -3.87
N MET A 118 -5.23 18.33 -5.03
CA MET A 118 -4.18 18.27 -6.05
C MET A 118 -3.84 19.64 -6.63
N THR A 119 -4.71 20.66 -6.49
CA THR A 119 -4.43 22.01 -6.99
C THR A 119 -3.31 22.67 -6.21
N LYS A 120 -3.16 22.36 -4.91
CA LYS A 120 -2.02 22.83 -4.11
C LYS A 120 -0.67 22.41 -4.69
N TYR A 121 -0.62 21.23 -5.30
CA TYR A 121 0.62 20.66 -5.80
C TYR A 121 1.01 21.19 -7.15
N ARG A 122 0.04 21.68 -7.93
CA ARG A 122 0.23 22.06 -9.34
C ARG A 122 1.32 23.11 -9.56
N ASN A 123 1.45 24.07 -8.64
CA ASN A 123 2.35 25.21 -8.76
C ASN A 123 3.62 25.06 -7.92
N LEU A 124 3.80 23.93 -7.24
CA LEU A 124 4.96 23.66 -6.41
C LEU A 124 6.08 23.02 -7.23
N SER A 125 7.32 23.30 -6.84
CA SER A 125 8.46 22.53 -7.35
C SER A 125 8.36 21.07 -6.93
N TYR A 126 9.07 20.19 -7.63
CA TYR A 126 9.09 18.74 -7.32
C TYR A 126 9.46 18.45 -5.85
N ASN A 127 10.47 19.13 -5.33
CA ASN A 127 10.92 18.92 -3.95
C ASN A 127 9.88 19.37 -2.92
N GLU A 128 9.20 20.48 -3.18
CA GLU A 128 8.11 20.95 -2.33
C GLU A 128 6.91 20.04 -2.37
N GLN A 129 6.55 19.54 -3.55
CA GLN A 129 5.47 18.56 -3.69
C GLN A 129 5.76 17.28 -2.90
N LYS A 130 6.97 16.73 -3.07
CA LYS A 130 7.41 15.53 -2.34
C LYS A 130 7.36 15.74 -0.83
N LYS A 131 7.86 16.90 -0.36
CA LYS A 131 7.83 17.26 1.05
C LYS A 131 6.39 17.36 1.56
N LEU A 132 5.54 18.13 0.87
CA LEU A 132 4.14 18.34 1.25
C LEU A 132 3.36 17.02 1.27
N TYR A 133 3.57 16.16 0.25
CA TYR A 133 2.87 14.89 0.11
C TYR A 133 3.07 13.95 1.32
N THR A 134 4.23 14.02 1.96
CA THR A 134 4.61 13.17 3.10
C THR A 134 4.45 13.87 4.46
N MET A 135 3.91 15.09 4.49
CA MET A 135 3.74 15.83 5.74
C MET A 135 2.61 15.26 6.61
N PRO A 136 2.78 15.24 7.94
CA PRO A 136 1.72 14.85 8.86
C PRO A 136 0.56 15.85 8.89
N THR A 137 0.75 17.06 8.37
CA THR A 137 -0.28 18.09 8.25
C THR A 137 -1.28 17.83 7.12
N GLU A 138 -0.97 16.94 6.17
CA GLU A 138 -1.91 16.53 5.14
C GLU A 138 -2.97 15.60 5.73
N ASN A 139 -4.24 16.01 5.66
CA ASN A 139 -5.36 15.26 6.22
C ASN A 139 -5.50 13.87 5.62
N THR A 140 -5.19 13.73 4.34
CA THR A 140 -5.24 12.46 3.61
C THR A 140 -4.23 11.42 4.10
N ASN A 141 -3.17 11.84 4.79
CA ASN A 141 -2.19 10.92 5.36
C ASN A 141 -2.73 10.36 6.69
N LEU A 142 -3.38 9.22 6.64
CA LEU A 142 -3.93 8.56 7.83
C LEU A 142 -2.85 7.90 8.68
N ILE A 143 -1.79 7.41 8.04
CA ILE A 143 -0.61 6.85 8.69
C ILE A 143 0.61 7.15 7.82
N LEU A 144 1.69 7.56 8.44
CA LEU A 144 2.98 7.80 7.79
C LEU A 144 3.94 6.68 8.19
N ASN A 145 4.35 5.91 7.21
CA ASN A 145 5.38 4.91 7.39
C ASN A 145 6.64 5.37 6.66
N VAL A 146 7.67 5.70 7.41
CA VAL A 146 8.96 6.11 6.85
C VAL A 146 9.84 4.87 6.77
N ALA A 147 9.77 4.17 5.65
CA ALA A 147 10.73 3.15 5.32
C ALA A 147 11.55 3.61 4.12
N MET A 148 12.82 3.89 4.32
CA MET A 148 13.76 3.95 3.20
C MET A 148 14.04 2.49 2.78
N SER A 149 13.35 2.04 1.74
CA SER A 149 13.61 0.73 1.19
C SER A 149 14.77 0.82 0.20
N TRP A 150 15.88 0.22 0.54
CA TRP A 150 17.01 -0.01 -0.37
C TRP A 150 16.60 -0.86 -1.58
N TRP A 151 15.53 -1.61 -1.44
CA TRP A 151 15.01 -2.52 -2.45
C TRP A 151 14.27 -1.83 -3.58
N VAL A 152 13.78 -0.61 -3.40
CA VAL A 152 13.01 0.10 -4.43
C VAL A 152 13.81 0.29 -5.72
N GLY A 153 15.10 0.59 -5.62
CA GLY A 153 15.99 0.69 -6.78
C GLY A 153 16.38 -0.68 -7.35
N SER A 154 16.50 -1.70 -6.51
CA SER A 154 16.94 -3.04 -6.91
C SER A 154 15.82 -3.85 -7.59
N VAL A 155 14.56 -3.52 -7.34
CA VAL A 155 13.42 -4.27 -7.88
C VAL A 155 13.07 -3.83 -9.31
N ALA A 156 13.55 -2.66 -9.75
CA ALA A 156 13.22 -2.12 -11.07
C ALA A 156 13.69 -3.04 -12.21
N ASP A 157 14.84 -3.69 -12.06
CA ASP A 157 15.42 -4.63 -13.04
C ASP A 157 15.29 -6.09 -12.64
N SER A 158 14.59 -6.38 -11.55
CA SER A 158 14.45 -7.74 -11.06
C SER A 158 13.23 -8.44 -11.69
N ARG A 159 13.16 -9.75 -11.48
CA ARG A 159 12.02 -10.58 -11.86
C ARG A 159 10.66 -10.04 -11.39
N TYR A 160 10.64 -9.25 -10.33
CA TYR A 160 9.44 -8.68 -9.72
C TYR A 160 9.25 -7.18 -10.00
N GLY A 161 10.15 -6.58 -10.80
CA GLY A 161 10.08 -5.17 -11.16
C GLY A 161 9.08 -4.89 -12.27
N LEU A 162 8.60 -3.65 -12.32
CA LEU A 162 7.79 -3.15 -13.44
C LEU A 162 8.68 -2.90 -14.66
N THR A 163 9.20 -3.95 -15.25
CA THR A 163 10.02 -3.85 -16.47
C THR A 163 9.18 -3.32 -17.65
N PRO A 164 9.81 -2.75 -18.68
CA PRO A 164 9.08 -2.34 -19.91
C PRO A 164 8.23 -3.46 -20.50
N SER A 165 8.74 -4.68 -20.49
CA SER A 165 8.02 -5.86 -20.97
C SER A 165 6.74 -6.14 -20.16
N ILE A 166 6.83 -6.10 -18.83
CA ILE A 166 5.66 -6.33 -17.97
C ILE A 166 4.62 -5.22 -18.17
N ARG A 167 5.06 -3.96 -18.33
CA ARG A 167 4.14 -2.84 -18.60
C ARG A 167 3.41 -3.01 -19.92
N THR A 168 4.14 -3.39 -20.97
CA THR A 168 3.54 -3.64 -22.29
C THR A 168 2.52 -4.78 -22.23
N GLN A 169 2.85 -5.87 -21.54
CA GLN A 169 1.93 -7.01 -21.36
C GLN A 169 0.69 -6.63 -20.54
N ALA A 170 0.83 -5.72 -19.58
CA ALA A 170 -0.28 -5.21 -18.80
C ALA A 170 -1.13 -4.14 -19.53
N GLY A 171 -0.83 -3.85 -20.79
CA GLY A 171 -1.55 -2.86 -21.59
C GLY A 171 -1.18 -1.41 -21.30
N TYR A 172 -0.15 -1.19 -20.51
CA TYR A 172 0.33 0.16 -20.20
C TYR A 172 1.32 0.66 -21.26
N GLY A 173 1.13 0.52 -22.51
CA GLY A 173 2.04 0.90 -23.60
C GLY A 173 2.95 2.10 -23.32
N ASP A 174 3.81 2.45 -24.26
CA ASP A 174 4.82 3.52 -24.09
C ASP A 174 4.24 4.93 -23.85
N HIS A 175 2.94 5.11 -24.01
CA HIS A 175 2.27 6.39 -23.86
C HIS A 175 2.01 6.81 -22.41
N TYR A 176 2.13 5.91 -21.45
CA TYR A 176 1.91 6.22 -20.05
C TYR A 176 3.24 6.42 -19.33
N ASN A 177 3.77 7.64 -19.39
CA ASN A 177 4.94 8.09 -18.63
C ASN A 177 4.79 7.98 -17.10
N PHE A 178 3.67 7.55 -16.68
CA PHE A 178 3.19 7.41 -15.33
C PHE A 178 3.98 6.37 -14.52
N LEU A 179 4.52 5.35 -15.17
CA LEU A 179 5.37 4.33 -14.57
C LEU A 179 6.73 4.20 -15.27
N ARG A 180 7.12 5.22 -16.04
CA ARG A 180 8.42 5.20 -16.69
C ARG A 180 9.51 5.39 -15.64
N VAL A 181 10.16 4.30 -15.29
CA VAL A 181 11.44 4.31 -14.59
C VAL A 181 12.52 4.55 -15.64
N GLU A 182 12.97 5.79 -15.80
CA GLU A 182 14.18 6.07 -16.55
C GLU A 182 15.38 5.75 -15.66
N ILE A 183 15.99 4.60 -15.89
CA ILE A 183 17.30 4.28 -15.32
C ILE A 183 18.32 4.96 -16.23
N THR A 184 18.89 6.07 -15.77
CA THR A 184 20.04 6.65 -16.45
C THR A 184 21.30 5.86 -16.07
N PRO A 185 22.12 5.45 -17.06
CA PRO A 185 23.31 4.60 -16.82
C PRO A 185 24.35 5.22 -15.88
N ASN A 186 24.30 6.51 -15.63
CA ASN A 186 25.29 7.27 -14.86
C ASN A 186 24.73 7.94 -13.59
N GLY A 187 23.51 7.58 -13.18
CA GLY A 187 22.97 8.07 -11.91
C GLY A 187 23.61 7.36 -10.71
N PRO A 188 23.77 8.03 -9.56
CA PRO A 188 24.11 7.33 -8.33
C PRO A 188 23.06 6.23 -8.10
N TYR A 189 23.43 5.15 -7.49
CA TYR A 189 22.66 3.90 -7.30
C TYR A 189 21.21 4.05 -6.80
N PHE A 190 20.80 5.22 -6.49
CA PHE A 190 19.44 5.65 -6.17
C PHE A 190 18.98 6.64 -7.21
N GLY A 191 18.78 6.14 -8.43
CA GLY A 191 18.43 6.96 -9.58
C GLY A 191 17.33 7.94 -9.25
N GLY A 192 17.69 9.23 -9.21
CA GLY A 192 16.76 10.33 -8.98
C GLY A 192 15.59 10.39 -9.97
N THR A 193 15.62 9.59 -10.99
CA THR A 193 14.59 9.45 -12.03
C THR A 193 13.39 8.61 -11.62
N LEU A 194 13.50 7.73 -10.65
CA LEU A 194 12.33 7.00 -10.12
C LEU A 194 11.28 7.96 -9.56
N TYR A 195 11.70 9.12 -9.12
CA TYR A 195 10.85 10.16 -8.53
C TYR A 195 10.52 11.30 -9.49
N ALA A 196 11.27 11.47 -10.56
CA ALA A 196 11.09 12.60 -11.48
C ALA A 196 9.77 12.53 -12.27
N ASN A 197 9.22 11.34 -12.46
CA ASN A 197 7.99 11.14 -13.23
C ASN A 197 6.73 10.98 -12.36
N PHE A 198 6.88 10.87 -11.06
CA PHE A 198 5.74 10.75 -10.14
C PHE A 198 4.83 11.99 -10.16
N PRO A 199 5.35 13.19 -10.31
CA PRO A 199 4.55 14.41 -10.36
C PRO A 199 3.73 14.62 -11.62
N LYS A 200 3.97 13.91 -12.70
CA LYS A 200 3.29 14.18 -13.97
C LYS A 200 1.90 13.57 -14.13
N TRP A 201 1.49 12.71 -13.24
CA TRP A 201 0.18 12.06 -13.35
C TRP A 201 -1.01 13.00 -13.13
N TRP A 202 -0.86 14.14 -12.43
CA TRP A 202 -1.92 15.16 -12.35
C TRP A 202 -2.12 15.95 -13.66
N GLU A 203 -1.19 15.89 -14.60
CA GLU A 203 -1.42 16.50 -15.93
C GLU A 203 -2.59 15.83 -16.65
N TYR A 204 -2.89 14.58 -16.31
CA TYR A 204 -4.03 13.84 -16.84
C TYR A 204 -5.36 14.20 -16.19
N PHE A 205 -5.33 14.87 -15.05
CA PHE A 205 -6.51 15.37 -14.36
C PHE A 205 -6.78 16.85 -14.66
N LYS A 206 -6.18 17.42 -15.68
CA LYS A 206 -6.63 18.69 -16.23
C LYS A 206 -8.00 18.48 -16.82
N VAL A 207 -9.02 18.73 -16.02
CA VAL A 207 -10.38 18.95 -16.51
C VAL A 207 -10.32 20.28 -17.26
N ASN A 208 -10.56 20.24 -18.58
CA ASN A 208 -10.79 21.42 -19.38
C ASN A 208 -12.04 22.16 -18.89
#